data_6436a093799987742046b1ff1880d2af
#
_entry.id   6436a093799987742046b1ff1880d2af
#
_cell.length_a   1.000
_cell.length_b   1.000
_cell.length_c   1.000
_cell.angle_alpha   90.00
_cell.angle_beta   90.00
_cell.angle_gamma   90.00
#
_symmetry.space_group_name_H-M   'P 1'
#
loop_
_entity.id
_entity.type
_entity.pdbx_description
1 polymer ?
#
loop_
_entity_poly.entity_id
_entity_poly.type
_entity_poly.pdbx_seq_one_letter_code
_entity_poly.pdbx_strand_id
1 'polypeptide(L)'
;GLPEVVVMDEHGVMNDNSGDFRGLDRYEARQRVVAALADAGYLEKTEAYTVPVGQCHRCHTPIEPYLSWQWFVKMAPLAAPAIEAARKGQVKFYPARYKKVYLNWLENIRDWCISRQLWWGHRIPVWYRDGETAVSVEAPAGDGWRQDEDVLDTWFSSWLWPFAILGWPEETDDLKRYHPNSLMVTGADIIFFWVARMVMAGLEFRGAVPFQHVYFTSILRDAQGRKMSKSLGNSPDPIEMMERYGADAVRFSLIYLTPTGQDLLFDEKRLETGR
;
A
#
# COMPACT_ATOMS: atom_id res chain seq x y z
N GLY A 1 -27.21 0.19 -11.66
CA GLY A 1 -26.05 0.86 -12.24
C GLY A 1 -26.05 0.74 -13.75
N LEU A 2 -25.20 1.48 -14.42
CA LEU A 2 -24.94 1.29 -15.84
C LEU A 2 -24.18 -0.02 -16.05
N PRO A 3 -24.34 -0.69 -17.21
CA PRO A 3 -23.55 -1.87 -17.52
C PRO A 3 -22.07 -1.50 -17.67
N GLU A 4 -21.20 -2.41 -17.20
CA GLU A 4 -19.75 -2.29 -17.36
C GLU A 4 -19.36 -2.89 -18.70
N VAL A 5 -18.92 -2.04 -19.65
CA VAL A 5 -18.53 -2.47 -20.98
C VAL A 5 -17.03 -2.22 -21.16
N VAL A 6 -16.26 -3.29 -21.29
CA VAL A 6 -14.83 -3.22 -21.59
C VAL A 6 -14.69 -3.03 -23.10
N VAL A 7 -14.10 -1.92 -23.53
CA VAL A 7 -13.97 -1.53 -24.95
C VAL A 7 -12.55 -1.67 -25.52
N MET A 8 -11.57 -2.04 -24.70
CA MET A 8 -10.18 -2.26 -25.13
C MET A 8 -9.59 -3.49 -24.42
N ASP A 9 -8.55 -4.04 -24.99
CA ASP A 9 -7.77 -5.13 -24.40
C ASP A 9 -6.66 -4.62 -23.45
N GLU A 10 -5.86 -5.53 -22.90
CA GLU A 10 -4.75 -5.24 -22.00
C GLU A 10 -3.59 -4.47 -22.67
N HIS A 11 -3.53 -4.48 -23.98
CA HIS A 11 -2.54 -3.72 -24.76
C HIS A 11 -3.02 -2.31 -25.15
N GLY A 12 -4.26 -1.96 -24.77
CA GLY A 12 -4.87 -0.68 -25.10
C GLY A 12 -5.38 -0.61 -26.55
N VAL A 13 -5.60 -1.76 -27.17
CA VAL A 13 -6.21 -1.89 -28.50
C VAL A 13 -7.71 -2.09 -28.34
N MET A 14 -8.49 -1.40 -29.16
CA MET A 14 -9.96 -1.44 -29.12
C MET A 14 -10.47 -2.83 -29.51
N ASN A 15 -11.33 -3.42 -28.68
CA ASN A 15 -11.87 -4.75 -28.86
C ASN A 15 -13.22 -4.77 -29.60
N ASP A 16 -13.88 -5.92 -29.70
CA ASP A 16 -15.14 -6.12 -30.42
C ASP A 16 -16.30 -5.26 -29.89
N ASN A 17 -16.27 -4.88 -28.59
CA ASN A 17 -17.32 -4.04 -28.00
C ASN A 17 -17.22 -2.56 -28.41
N SER A 18 -16.14 -2.18 -29.08
CA SER A 18 -15.93 -0.81 -29.58
C SER A 18 -16.54 -0.53 -30.97
N GLY A 19 -17.21 -1.53 -31.58
CA GLY A 19 -17.86 -1.39 -32.87
C GLY A 19 -16.86 -1.02 -33.99
N ASP A 20 -17.14 0.06 -34.73
CA ASP A 20 -16.35 0.52 -35.88
C ASP A 20 -14.89 0.93 -35.52
N PHE A 21 -14.57 1.03 -34.24
CA PHE A 21 -13.24 1.40 -33.78
C PHE A 21 -12.36 0.19 -33.41
N ARG A 22 -12.86 -1.02 -33.63
CA ARG A 22 -12.14 -2.27 -33.34
C ARG A 22 -10.77 -2.31 -34.00
N GLY A 23 -9.77 -2.79 -33.26
CA GLY A 23 -8.40 -2.97 -33.75
C GLY A 23 -7.56 -1.70 -33.80
N LEU A 24 -8.13 -0.55 -33.45
CA LEU A 24 -7.38 0.70 -33.36
C LEU A 24 -6.65 0.81 -32.04
N ASP A 25 -5.47 1.45 -32.06
CA ASP A 25 -4.86 1.94 -30.83
C ASP A 25 -5.77 2.97 -30.14
N ARG A 26 -5.79 3.01 -28.82
CA ARG A 26 -6.65 3.90 -28.03
C ARG A 26 -6.52 5.38 -28.37
N TYR A 27 -5.33 5.84 -28.78
CA TYR A 27 -5.11 7.24 -29.15
C TYR A 27 -5.69 7.54 -30.55
N GLU A 28 -5.53 6.61 -31.48
CA GLU A 28 -6.15 6.69 -32.80
C GLU A 28 -7.68 6.61 -32.70
N ALA A 29 -8.19 5.66 -31.89
CA ALA A 29 -9.62 5.53 -31.62
C ALA A 29 -10.22 6.83 -31.06
N ARG A 30 -9.54 7.49 -30.12
CA ARG A 30 -9.97 8.77 -29.54
C ARG A 30 -10.15 9.85 -30.62
N GLN A 31 -9.22 9.95 -31.58
CA GLN A 31 -9.31 10.90 -32.68
C GLN A 31 -10.48 10.57 -33.63
N ARG A 32 -10.65 9.29 -33.95
CA ARG A 32 -11.74 8.85 -34.85
C ARG A 32 -13.12 8.98 -34.20
N VAL A 33 -13.25 8.74 -32.90
CA VAL A 33 -14.51 8.96 -32.15
C VAL A 33 -14.91 10.44 -32.21
N VAL A 34 -13.96 11.36 -32.00
CA VAL A 34 -14.23 12.80 -32.08
C VAL A 34 -14.68 13.20 -33.50
N ALA A 35 -14.02 12.67 -34.54
CA ALA A 35 -14.40 12.93 -35.93
C ALA A 35 -15.80 12.38 -36.22
N ALA A 36 -16.10 11.14 -35.82
CA ALA A 36 -17.42 10.53 -36.04
C ALA A 36 -18.55 11.29 -35.31
N LEU A 37 -18.28 11.83 -34.13
CA LEU A 37 -19.26 12.68 -33.42
C LEU A 37 -19.49 14.01 -34.11
N ALA A 38 -18.44 14.59 -34.72
CA ALA A 38 -18.56 15.81 -35.51
C ALA A 38 -19.38 15.58 -36.80
N ASP A 39 -19.09 14.48 -37.50
CA ASP A 39 -19.81 14.11 -38.74
C ASP A 39 -21.29 13.81 -38.47
N ALA A 40 -21.60 13.23 -37.33
CA ALA A 40 -22.97 12.95 -36.89
C ALA A 40 -23.69 14.17 -36.29
N GLY A 41 -23.03 15.34 -36.15
CA GLY A 41 -23.61 16.55 -35.59
C GLY A 41 -23.79 16.55 -34.07
N TYR A 42 -23.13 15.64 -33.35
CA TYR A 42 -23.19 15.55 -31.90
C TYR A 42 -22.05 16.29 -31.19
N LEU A 43 -21.03 16.75 -31.91
CA LEU A 43 -19.90 17.52 -31.35
C LEU A 43 -20.25 19.01 -31.32
N GLU A 44 -20.42 19.58 -30.13
CA GLU A 44 -20.68 21.02 -30.00
C GLU A 44 -19.39 21.84 -30.12
N LYS A 45 -18.34 21.46 -29.41
CA LYS A 45 -17.03 22.13 -29.44
C LYS A 45 -15.91 21.24 -28.89
N THR A 46 -14.69 21.60 -29.22
CA THR A 46 -13.46 21.04 -28.64
C THR A 46 -12.68 22.17 -27.95
N GLU A 47 -12.30 21.98 -26.71
CA GLU A 47 -11.51 22.96 -25.94
C GLU A 47 -10.20 22.31 -25.46
N ALA A 48 -9.11 23.08 -25.44
CA ALA A 48 -7.89 22.66 -24.80
C ALA A 48 -8.09 22.59 -23.29
N TYR A 49 -7.84 21.41 -22.71
CA TYR A 49 -7.97 21.17 -21.27
C TYR A 49 -6.78 20.38 -20.73
N THR A 50 -6.26 20.80 -19.58
CA THR A 50 -5.17 20.10 -18.92
C THR A 50 -5.73 19.23 -17.81
N VAL A 51 -5.48 17.93 -17.90
CA VAL A 51 -5.92 16.94 -16.91
C VAL A 51 -4.71 16.13 -16.40
N PRO A 52 -4.63 15.83 -15.09
CA PRO A 52 -3.63 14.93 -14.58
C PRO A 52 -3.91 13.51 -15.09
N VAL A 53 -2.95 12.91 -15.77
CA VAL A 53 -3.02 11.54 -16.27
C VAL A 53 -2.10 10.65 -15.45
N GLY A 54 -2.64 9.52 -14.93
CA GLY A 54 -1.85 8.51 -14.26
C GLY A 54 -0.81 7.91 -15.20
N GLN A 55 0.40 7.71 -14.71
CA GLN A 55 1.49 7.11 -15.48
C GLN A 55 2.10 5.94 -14.73
N CYS A 56 2.60 4.95 -15.47
CA CYS A 56 3.39 3.87 -14.91
C CYS A 56 4.63 4.45 -14.22
N HIS A 57 4.86 4.09 -12.97
CA HIS A 57 6.01 4.58 -12.19
C HIS A 57 7.37 4.09 -12.72
N ARG A 58 7.39 3.11 -13.63
CA ARG A 58 8.60 2.55 -14.24
C ARG A 58 8.93 3.17 -15.58
N CYS A 59 7.98 3.16 -16.52
CA CYS A 59 8.21 3.56 -17.89
C CYS A 59 7.50 4.87 -18.29
N HIS A 60 6.76 5.49 -17.36
CA HIS A 60 6.00 6.72 -17.56
C HIS A 60 4.94 6.66 -18.68
N THR A 61 4.60 5.46 -19.15
CA THR A 61 3.49 5.28 -20.10
C THR A 61 2.18 5.65 -19.40
N PRO A 62 1.30 6.46 -20.04
CA PRO A 62 -0.03 6.73 -19.54
C PRO A 62 -0.82 5.43 -19.33
N ILE A 63 -1.46 5.30 -18.17
CA ILE A 63 -2.31 4.16 -17.83
C ILE A 63 -3.77 4.50 -18.08
N GLU A 64 -4.53 3.51 -18.51
CA GLU A 64 -5.98 3.61 -18.68
C GLU A 64 -6.69 2.76 -17.62
N PRO A 65 -7.90 3.15 -17.16
CA PRO A 65 -8.73 2.30 -16.33
C PRO A 65 -9.07 0.99 -17.07
N TYR A 66 -8.82 -0.14 -16.43
CA TYR A 66 -9.08 -1.46 -16.97
C TYR A 66 -9.71 -2.36 -15.92
N LEU A 67 -10.78 -3.07 -16.26
CA LEU A 67 -11.45 -4.02 -15.38
C LEU A 67 -10.75 -5.37 -15.49
N SER A 68 -10.33 -5.92 -14.37
CA SER A 68 -9.73 -7.24 -14.29
C SER A 68 -10.19 -7.96 -13.02
N TRP A 69 -10.15 -9.29 -13.05
CA TRP A 69 -10.40 -10.10 -11.87
C TRP A 69 -9.26 -9.89 -10.87
N GLN A 70 -9.63 -9.60 -9.61
CA GLN A 70 -8.68 -9.32 -8.55
C GLN A 70 -9.10 -10.04 -7.27
N TRP A 71 -8.14 -10.36 -6.42
CA TRP A 71 -8.39 -10.88 -5.09
C TRP A 71 -8.60 -9.74 -4.09
N PHE A 72 -9.67 -9.86 -3.30
CA PHE A 72 -10.02 -8.87 -2.28
C PHE A 72 -10.19 -9.52 -0.92
N VAL A 73 -9.77 -8.81 0.12
CA VAL A 73 -10.12 -9.10 1.51
C VAL A 73 -11.32 -8.25 1.90
N LYS A 74 -12.36 -8.88 2.45
CA LYS A 74 -13.49 -8.17 3.09
C LYS A 74 -13.00 -7.54 4.39
N MET A 75 -12.83 -6.22 4.38
CA MET A 75 -12.17 -5.51 5.47
C MET A 75 -13.11 -5.18 6.64
N ALA A 76 -14.39 -4.97 6.40
CA ALA A 76 -15.33 -4.55 7.46
C ALA A 76 -15.37 -5.51 8.66
N PRO A 77 -15.43 -6.85 8.49
CA PRO A 77 -15.40 -7.78 9.62
C PRO A 77 -14.13 -7.73 10.44
N LEU A 78 -12.97 -7.49 9.79
CA LEU A 78 -11.66 -7.37 10.44
C LEU A 78 -11.48 -6.02 11.13
N ALA A 79 -12.07 -4.97 10.58
CA ALA A 79 -11.99 -3.62 11.15
C ALA A 79 -12.83 -3.47 12.43
N ALA A 80 -13.99 -4.12 12.52
CA ALA A 80 -14.88 -3.97 13.68
C ALA A 80 -14.20 -4.29 15.03
N PRO A 81 -13.55 -5.45 15.23
CA PRO A 81 -12.82 -5.73 16.48
C PRO A 81 -11.61 -4.79 16.69
N ALA A 82 -10.95 -4.33 15.61
CA ALA A 82 -9.83 -3.40 15.71
C ALA A 82 -10.26 -1.99 16.17
N ILE A 83 -11.43 -1.53 15.73
CA ILE A 83 -12.08 -0.30 16.22
C ILE A 83 -12.37 -0.41 17.72
N GLU A 84 -12.99 -1.52 18.12
CA GLU A 84 -13.36 -1.77 19.52
C GLU A 84 -12.11 -1.82 20.44
N ALA A 85 -11.06 -2.51 20.03
CA ALA A 85 -9.80 -2.58 20.76
C ALA A 85 -9.19 -1.18 21.01
N ALA A 86 -9.21 -0.32 19.99
CA ALA A 86 -8.73 1.05 20.11
C ALA A 86 -9.64 1.92 20.99
N ARG A 87 -10.96 1.78 20.87
CA ARG A 87 -11.93 2.50 21.73
C ARG A 87 -11.75 2.15 23.19
N LYS A 88 -11.62 0.86 23.52
CA LYS A 88 -11.38 0.34 24.87
C LYS A 88 -9.97 0.63 25.42
N GLY A 89 -9.07 1.19 24.61
CA GLY A 89 -7.72 1.53 25.04
C GLY A 89 -6.77 0.32 25.14
N GLN A 90 -7.12 -0.80 24.51
CA GLN A 90 -6.22 -1.96 24.38
C GLN A 90 -5.01 -1.65 23.52
N VAL A 91 -5.18 -0.73 22.54
CA VAL A 91 -4.10 -0.13 21.76
C VAL A 91 -4.09 1.37 22.02
N LYS A 92 -2.95 1.89 22.49
CA LYS A 92 -2.74 3.31 22.80
C LYS A 92 -1.79 3.93 21.78
N PHE A 93 -2.10 5.15 21.33
CA PHE A 93 -1.36 5.86 20.30
C PHE A 93 -0.63 7.07 20.86
N TYR A 94 0.62 7.25 20.45
CA TYR A 94 1.47 8.39 20.83
C TYR A 94 2.04 9.07 19.59
N PRO A 95 1.67 10.35 19.35
CA PRO A 95 0.70 11.19 20.05
C PRO A 95 -0.75 10.72 19.96
N ALA A 96 -1.54 11.02 20.99
CA ALA A 96 -2.93 10.55 21.14
C ALA A 96 -3.86 10.93 19.96
N ARG A 97 -3.55 12.02 19.22
CA ARG A 97 -4.32 12.45 18.04
C ARG A 97 -4.42 11.38 16.95
N TYR A 98 -3.45 10.49 16.84
CA TYR A 98 -3.47 9.41 15.86
C TYR A 98 -4.53 8.33 16.13
N LYS A 99 -5.06 8.26 17.35
CA LYS A 99 -6.24 7.43 17.64
C LYS A 99 -7.43 7.86 16.76
N LYS A 100 -7.69 9.17 16.64
CA LYS A 100 -8.76 9.69 15.79
C LYS A 100 -8.53 9.38 14.31
N VAL A 101 -7.29 9.52 13.85
CA VAL A 101 -6.89 9.20 12.46
C VAL A 101 -7.12 7.72 12.16
N TYR A 102 -6.68 6.84 13.05
CA TYR A 102 -6.86 5.39 12.96
C TYR A 102 -8.34 4.99 12.92
N LEU A 103 -9.15 5.49 13.85
CA LEU A 103 -10.58 5.18 13.93
C LEU A 103 -11.33 5.66 12.68
N ASN A 104 -11.09 6.92 12.25
CA ASN A 104 -11.75 7.45 11.08
C ASN A 104 -11.47 6.63 9.81
N TRP A 105 -10.24 6.12 9.65
CA TRP A 105 -9.90 5.28 8.51
C TRP A 105 -10.61 3.92 8.57
N LEU A 106 -10.62 3.26 9.73
CA LEU A 106 -11.26 1.95 9.90
C LEU A 106 -12.79 2.03 9.77
N GLU A 107 -13.41 3.10 10.24
CA GLU A 107 -14.86 3.31 10.14
C GLU A 107 -15.32 3.52 8.68
N ASN A 108 -14.42 3.96 7.80
CA ASN A 108 -14.67 4.19 6.37
C ASN A 108 -13.90 3.21 5.48
N ILE A 109 -13.45 2.08 6.03
CA ILE A 109 -12.60 1.14 5.31
C ILE A 109 -13.34 0.50 4.13
N ARG A 110 -12.63 0.35 3.02
CA ARG A 110 -13.07 -0.38 1.83
C ARG A 110 -12.36 -1.71 1.75
N ASP A 111 -12.95 -2.64 1.00
CA ASP A 111 -12.32 -3.92 0.72
C ASP A 111 -10.96 -3.72 0.07
N TRP A 112 -10.00 -4.55 0.46
CA TRP A 112 -8.60 -4.40 0.10
C TRP A 112 -8.25 -5.36 -1.02
N CYS A 113 -7.93 -4.81 -2.20
CA CYS A 113 -7.34 -5.57 -3.29
C CYS A 113 -5.93 -6.02 -2.88
N ILE A 114 -5.71 -7.33 -2.83
CA ILE A 114 -4.45 -7.93 -2.39
C ILE A 114 -3.63 -8.55 -3.53
N SER A 115 -4.19 -8.68 -4.72
CA SER A 115 -3.45 -9.18 -5.89
C SER A 115 -2.64 -8.07 -6.57
N ARG A 116 -1.46 -8.42 -7.05
CA ARG A 116 -0.55 -7.53 -7.78
C ARG A 116 0.00 -8.27 -9.00
N GLN A 117 -0.02 -7.60 -10.15
CA GLN A 117 0.53 -8.08 -11.42
C GLN A 117 2.03 -7.73 -11.46
N LEU A 118 2.81 -8.40 -10.63
CA LEU A 118 4.26 -8.20 -10.47
C LEU A 118 4.98 -9.53 -10.64
N TRP A 119 6.18 -9.48 -11.16
CA TRP A 119 7.04 -10.67 -11.26
C TRP A 119 7.61 -11.12 -9.92
N TRP A 120 7.95 -10.18 -9.04
CA TRP A 120 8.54 -10.47 -7.72
C TRP A 120 7.52 -10.32 -6.59
N GLY A 121 7.34 -11.38 -5.82
CA GLY A 121 6.45 -11.40 -4.66
C GLY A 121 6.05 -12.82 -4.27
N HIS A 122 5.17 -12.93 -3.27
CA HIS A 122 4.58 -14.21 -2.86
C HIS A 122 3.42 -14.53 -3.80
N ARG A 123 3.52 -15.55 -4.62
CA ARG A 123 2.44 -15.97 -5.49
C ARG A 123 1.21 -16.35 -4.69
N ILE A 124 0.05 -15.97 -5.19
CA ILE A 124 -1.23 -16.29 -4.57
C ILE A 124 -1.39 -17.82 -4.54
N PRO A 125 -1.64 -18.42 -3.36
CA PRO A 125 -1.69 -19.87 -3.20
C PRO A 125 -3.04 -20.44 -3.65
N VAL A 126 -3.45 -20.11 -4.86
CA VAL A 126 -4.70 -20.55 -5.48
C VAL A 126 -4.38 -21.26 -6.80
N TRP A 127 -5.04 -22.36 -7.02
CA TRP A 127 -4.86 -23.22 -8.18
C TRP A 127 -6.18 -23.41 -8.91
N TYR A 128 -6.13 -23.43 -10.22
CA TYR A 128 -7.29 -23.58 -11.10
C TYR A 128 -7.12 -24.77 -12.03
N ARG A 129 -8.20 -25.56 -12.22
CA ARG A 129 -8.28 -26.66 -13.18
C ARG A 129 -9.73 -26.86 -13.60
N ASP A 130 -10.03 -26.74 -14.88
CA ASP A 130 -11.35 -27.06 -15.47
C ASP A 130 -12.55 -26.50 -14.71
N GLY A 131 -12.43 -25.26 -14.21
CA GLY A 131 -13.48 -24.60 -13.42
C GLY A 131 -13.43 -24.90 -11.91
N GLU A 132 -12.55 -25.79 -11.47
CA GLU A 132 -12.26 -26.03 -10.05
C GLU A 132 -11.27 -24.99 -9.53
N THR A 133 -11.40 -24.66 -8.26
CA THR A 133 -10.46 -23.76 -7.53
C THR A 133 -10.02 -24.43 -6.25
N ALA A 134 -8.72 -24.46 -6.00
CA ALA A 134 -8.13 -24.99 -4.77
C ALA A 134 -7.21 -23.95 -4.13
N VAL A 135 -7.25 -23.85 -2.79
CA VAL A 135 -6.32 -23.02 -2.01
C VAL A 135 -5.29 -23.95 -1.35
N SER A 136 -4.04 -23.87 -1.78
CA SER A 136 -2.96 -24.70 -1.27
C SER A 136 -1.61 -24.06 -1.53
N VAL A 137 -0.67 -24.24 -0.59
CA VAL A 137 0.73 -23.78 -0.76
C VAL A 137 1.41 -24.54 -1.89
N GLU A 138 1.16 -25.86 -1.99
CA GLU A 138 1.66 -26.72 -3.04
C GLU A 138 0.57 -27.07 -4.05
N ALA A 139 0.97 -27.47 -5.26
CA ALA A 139 0.03 -27.91 -6.28
C ALA A 139 -0.82 -29.08 -5.75
N PRO A 140 -2.16 -29.04 -5.89
CA PRO A 140 -2.99 -30.17 -5.57
C PRO A 140 -2.61 -31.41 -6.42
N ALA A 141 -2.95 -32.58 -5.93
CA ALA A 141 -2.66 -33.84 -6.63
C ALA A 141 -3.36 -33.93 -8.00
N GLY A 142 -2.68 -34.54 -8.97
CA GLY A 142 -3.14 -34.70 -10.36
C GLY A 142 -2.67 -33.60 -11.30
N ASP A 143 -2.71 -33.87 -12.59
CA ASP A 143 -2.23 -32.98 -13.64
C ASP A 143 -3.25 -31.86 -13.95
N GLY A 144 -2.78 -30.83 -14.65
CA GLY A 144 -3.61 -29.75 -15.18
C GLY A 144 -3.88 -28.58 -14.24
N TRP A 145 -3.38 -28.61 -13.01
CA TRP A 145 -3.49 -27.48 -12.09
C TRP A 145 -2.54 -26.35 -12.50
N ARG A 146 -3.07 -25.13 -12.55
CA ARG A 146 -2.32 -23.90 -12.83
C ARG A 146 -2.49 -22.95 -11.65
N GLN A 147 -1.36 -22.53 -11.08
CA GLN A 147 -1.36 -21.54 -9.99
C GLN A 147 -1.72 -20.16 -10.53
N ASP A 148 -2.41 -19.37 -9.72
CA ASP A 148 -2.64 -17.94 -9.96
C ASP A 148 -1.32 -17.23 -10.31
N GLU A 149 -1.32 -16.37 -11.32
CA GLU A 149 -0.11 -15.70 -11.81
C GLU A 149 0.23 -14.45 -10.99
N ASP A 150 -0.75 -13.91 -10.28
CA ASP A 150 -0.58 -12.74 -9.44
C ASP A 150 0.19 -13.05 -8.15
N VAL A 151 0.76 -12.01 -7.58
CA VAL A 151 1.41 -12.07 -6.27
C VAL A 151 0.62 -11.26 -5.24
N LEU A 152 0.83 -11.58 -3.96
CA LEU A 152 0.19 -10.88 -2.86
C LEU A 152 0.80 -9.48 -2.66
N ASP A 153 -0.02 -8.53 -2.28
CA ASP A 153 0.40 -7.22 -1.77
C ASP A 153 1.40 -7.40 -0.62
N THR A 154 2.49 -6.66 -0.63
CA THR A 154 3.52 -6.66 0.41
C THR A 154 2.92 -6.53 1.82
N TRP A 155 1.90 -5.70 1.97
CA TRP A 155 1.25 -5.49 3.27
C TRP A 155 0.43 -6.69 3.74
N PHE A 156 0.06 -7.60 2.85
CA PHE A 156 -0.67 -8.82 3.19
C PHE A 156 0.22 -9.88 3.86
N SER A 157 1.52 -9.87 3.63
CA SER A 157 2.46 -10.68 4.40
C SER A 157 3.00 -9.93 5.62
N SER A 158 3.30 -8.63 5.50
CA SER A 158 3.89 -7.84 6.57
C SER A 158 2.96 -7.59 7.76
N TRP A 159 1.64 -7.72 7.61
CA TRP A 159 0.71 -7.62 8.74
C TRP A 159 0.84 -8.77 9.75
N LEU A 160 1.47 -9.88 9.34
CA LEU A 160 1.76 -11.03 10.20
C LEU A 160 3.00 -10.83 11.07
N TRP A 161 3.82 -9.81 10.79
CA TRP A 161 5.11 -9.57 11.42
C TRP A 161 5.12 -9.75 12.95
N PRO A 162 4.18 -9.19 13.75
CA PRO A 162 4.27 -9.23 15.21
C PRO A 162 4.25 -10.63 15.82
N PHE A 163 3.81 -11.63 15.08
CA PHE A 163 3.72 -13.00 15.57
C PHE A 163 4.38 -14.02 14.64
N ALA A 164 4.49 -13.77 13.34
CA ALA A 164 5.15 -14.69 12.44
C ALA A 164 6.65 -14.85 12.74
N ILE A 165 7.36 -13.75 13.07
CA ILE A 165 8.79 -13.82 13.45
C ILE A 165 9.04 -14.54 14.79
N LEU A 166 8.00 -14.75 15.57
CA LEU A 166 8.05 -15.46 16.82
C LEU A 166 7.71 -16.96 16.68
N GLY A 167 7.55 -17.42 15.44
CA GLY A 167 7.35 -18.82 15.07
C GLY A 167 5.92 -19.24 14.78
N TRP A 168 4.95 -18.29 14.78
CA TRP A 168 3.57 -18.62 14.35
C TRP A 168 3.60 -19.24 12.93
N PRO A 169 2.83 -20.32 12.64
CA PRO A 169 1.66 -20.82 13.40
C PRO A 169 1.94 -21.74 14.58
N GLU A 170 3.18 -22.13 14.86
CA GLU A 170 3.51 -22.93 16.03
C GLU A 170 3.43 -22.09 17.30
N GLU A 171 3.03 -22.75 18.42
CA GLU A 171 3.00 -22.15 19.75
C GLU A 171 4.37 -22.21 20.44
N THR A 172 5.33 -21.46 19.91
CA THR A 172 6.70 -21.41 20.43
C THR A 172 6.77 -20.68 21.78
N ASP A 173 7.87 -20.86 22.50
CA ASP A 173 8.12 -20.14 23.75
C ASP A 173 8.33 -18.65 23.52
N ASP A 174 8.92 -18.26 22.39
CA ASP A 174 9.07 -16.85 22.01
C ASP A 174 7.71 -16.21 21.72
N LEU A 175 6.82 -16.91 21.03
CA LEU A 175 5.47 -16.42 20.77
C LEU A 175 4.68 -16.22 22.07
N LYS A 176 4.75 -17.17 23.02
CA LYS A 176 4.10 -17.06 24.33
C LYS A 176 4.68 -15.92 25.18
N ARG A 177 5.99 -15.66 25.07
CA ARG A 177 6.69 -14.65 25.86
C ARG A 177 6.56 -13.23 25.32
N TYR A 178 6.65 -13.06 24.01
CA TYR A 178 6.80 -11.75 23.38
C TYR A 178 5.57 -11.25 22.62
N HIS A 179 4.53 -12.08 22.50
CA HIS A 179 3.25 -11.64 21.93
C HIS A 179 2.16 -11.60 23.02
N PRO A 180 1.44 -10.47 23.20
CA PRO A 180 1.59 -9.17 22.51
C PRO A 180 2.88 -8.42 22.84
N ASN A 181 3.43 -7.69 21.86
CA ASN A 181 4.56 -6.79 22.09
C ASN A 181 4.15 -5.61 23.00
N SER A 182 5.10 -5.08 23.77
CA SER A 182 4.84 -3.90 24.61
C SER A 182 4.68 -2.62 23.79
N LEU A 183 5.52 -2.41 22.77
CA LEU A 183 5.61 -1.16 22.03
C LEU A 183 5.91 -1.42 20.56
N MET A 184 5.12 -0.78 19.68
CA MET A 184 5.37 -0.64 18.24
C MET A 184 5.85 0.78 17.95
N VAL A 185 6.98 0.92 17.28
CA VAL A 185 7.54 2.21 16.85
C VAL A 185 7.59 2.26 15.34
N THR A 186 6.98 3.29 14.73
CA THR A 186 6.93 3.44 13.27
C THR A 186 6.65 4.87 12.84
N GLY A 187 6.77 5.17 11.56
CA GLY A 187 6.31 6.42 10.97
C GLY A 187 4.78 6.49 10.86
N ALA A 188 4.23 7.67 11.02
CA ALA A 188 2.78 7.88 10.92
C ALA A 188 2.23 7.69 9.49
N ASP A 189 3.07 7.79 8.49
CA ASP A 189 2.72 7.61 7.08
C ASP A 189 2.28 6.19 6.72
N ILE A 190 2.63 5.19 7.55
CA ILE A 190 2.21 3.79 7.36
C ILE A 190 1.22 3.29 8.42
N ILE A 191 0.52 4.19 9.10
CA ILE A 191 -0.51 3.81 10.09
C ILE A 191 -1.59 2.91 9.47
N PHE A 192 -2.03 3.22 8.24
CA PHE A 192 -3.06 2.47 7.53
C PHE A 192 -2.53 1.21 6.85
N PHE A 193 -1.31 1.31 6.33
CA PHE A 193 -0.70 0.22 5.58
C PHE A 193 -0.19 -0.89 6.50
N TRP A 194 0.31 -0.55 7.67
CA TRP A 194 0.95 -1.53 8.54
C TRP A 194 0.30 -1.64 9.92
N VAL A 195 0.22 -0.54 10.69
CA VAL A 195 -0.26 -0.60 12.09
C VAL A 195 -1.68 -1.14 12.18
N ALA A 196 -2.62 -0.56 11.43
CA ALA A 196 -4.02 -0.98 11.45
C ALA A 196 -4.18 -2.43 10.98
N ARG A 197 -3.44 -2.82 9.96
CA ARG A 197 -3.46 -4.19 9.42
C ARG A 197 -2.87 -5.19 10.39
N MET A 198 -1.77 -4.89 11.07
CA MET A 198 -1.24 -5.76 12.14
C MET A 198 -2.22 -5.95 13.28
N VAL A 199 -2.96 -4.89 13.69
CA VAL A 199 -3.98 -5.01 14.72
C VAL A 199 -5.11 -5.93 14.27
N MET A 200 -5.59 -5.79 13.03
CA MET A 200 -6.61 -6.68 12.46
C MET A 200 -6.11 -8.14 12.41
N ALA A 201 -4.90 -8.36 11.91
CA ALA A 201 -4.31 -9.70 11.82
C ALA A 201 -4.10 -10.34 13.20
N GLY A 202 -3.62 -9.58 14.19
CA GLY A 202 -3.45 -10.06 15.55
C GLY A 202 -4.77 -10.51 16.20
N LEU A 203 -5.83 -9.71 16.00
CA LEU A 203 -7.16 -10.05 16.51
C LEU A 203 -7.77 -11.26 15.79
N GLU A 204 -7.59 -11.35 14.46
CA GLU A 204 -8.12 -12.46 13.66
C GLU A 204 -7.40 -13.77 13.93
N PHE A 205 -6.08 -13.77 13.88
CA PHE A 205 -5.27 -15.01 13.93
C PHE A 205 -4.83 -15.42 15.33
N ARG A 206 -4.76 -14.45 16.28
CA ARG A 206 -4.29 -14.67 17.66
C ARG A 206 -5.32 -14.36 18.73
N GLY A 207 -6.47 -13.77 18.38
CA GLY A 207 -7.49 -13.33 19.33
C GLY A 207 -7.02 -12.20 20.27
N ALA A 208 -5.91 -11.55 19.97
CA ALA A 208 -5.31 -10.50 20.82
C ALA A 208 -4.72 -9.38 19.97
N VAL A 209 -4.67 -8.15 20.54
CA VAL A 209 -3.93 -7.05 19.90
C VAL A 209 -2.43 -7.40 19.86
N PRO A 210 -1.72 -7.12 18.77
CA PRO A 210 -0.32 -7.53 18.61
C PRO A 210 0.64 -6.67 19.45
N PHE A 211 0.22 -5.50 19.88
CA PHE A 211 0.98 -4.56 20.71
C PHE A 211 0.02 -3.64 21.48
N GLN A 212 0.45 -3.18 22.66
CA GLN A 212 -0.36 -2.32 23.54
C GLN A 212 -0.16 -0.83 23.26
N HIS A 213 1.03 -0.45 22.80
CA HIS A 213 1.42 0.93 22.57
C HIS A 213 1.96 1.11 21.15
N VAL A 214 1.56 2.20 20.47
CA VAL A 214 2.06 2.61 19.16
C VAL A 214 2.65 4.01 19.27
N TYR A 215 3.94 4.12 19.04
CA TYR A 215 4.65 5.40 19.03
C TYR A 215 5.01 5.78 17.60
N PHE A 216 4.54 6.96 17.17
CA PHE A 216 4.84 7.50 15.86
C PHE A 216 6.03 8.45 15.91
N THR A 217 7.06 8.07 15.16
CA THR A 217 8.24 8.93 14.97
C THR A 217 7.96 10.03 13.96
N SER A 218 8.80 11.05 13.98
CA SER A 218 8.83 12.08 12.94
C SER A 218 9.39 11.53 11.63
N ILE A 219 8.98 12.13 10.52
CA ILE A 219 9.55 11.88 9.19
C ILE A 219 10.49 13.03 8.86
N LEU A 220 11.68 12.69 8.37
CA LEU A 220 12.62 13.69 7.88
C LEU A 220 12.17 14.24 6.52
N ARG A 221 12.15 15.57 6.42
CA ARG A 221 11.87 16.29 5.18
C ARG A 221 13.03 17.21 4.83
N ASP A 222 13.21 17.47 3.56
CA ASP A 222 14.19 18.45 3.11
C ASP A 222 13.80 19.89 3.49
N ALA A 223 14.65 20.86 3.20
CA ALA A 223 14.41 22.28 3.51
C ALA A 223 13.15 22.85 2.81
N GLN A 224 12.68 22.23 1.74
CA GLN A 224 11.44 22.57 1.02
C GLN A 224 10.22 21.81 1.55
N GLY A 225 10.35 21.02 2.60
CA GLY A 225 9.26 20.25 3.19
C GLY A 225 8.90 18.95 2.43
N ARG A 226 9.68 18.55 1.42
CA ARG A 226 9.46 17.33 0.66
C ARG A 226 10.01 16.11 1.42
N LYS A 227 9.30 15.00 1.35
CA LYS A 227 9.80 13.74 1.93
C LYS A 227 11.13 13.36 1.25
N MET A 228 12.12 13.01 2.05
CA MET A 228 13.41 12.54 1.53
C MET A 228 13.26 11.20 0.82
N SER A 229 13.84 11.08 -0.36
CA SER A 229 13.88 9.84 -1.14
C SER A 229 15.13 9.76 -2.00
N LYS A 230 15.57 8.52 -2.26
CA LYS A 230 16.73 8.28 -3.15
C LYS A 230 16.46 8.77 -4.58
N SER A 231 15.22 8.63 -5.06
CA SER A 231 14.82 9.04 -6.41
C SER A 231 14.84 10.56 -6.61
N LEU A 232 14.64 11.35 -5.56
CA LEU A 232 14.71 12.81 -5.61
C LEU A 232 16.14 13.33 -5.36
N GLY A 233 17.06 12.47 -4.93
CA GLY A 233 18.44 12.89 -4.58
C GLY A 233 18.51 13.88 -3.40
N ASN A 234 17.46 14.00 -2.62
CA ASN A 234 17.35 14.95 -1.50
C ASN A 234 17.58 14.29 -0.13
N SER A 235 18.10 13.06 -0.11
CA SER A 235 18.47 12.34 1.11
C SER A 235 20.00 12.31 1.22
N PRO A 236 20.59 13.04 2.18
CA PRO A 236 22.02 13.00 2.40
C PRO A 236 22.46 11.60 2.87
N ASP A 237 23.69 11.22 2.54
CA ASP A 237 24.24 9.95 2.99
C ASP A 237 24.55 10.01 4.49
N PRO A 238 23.96 9.15 5.33
CA PRO A 238 24.22 9.14 6.76
C PRO A 238 25.67 8.77 7.09
N ILE A 239 26.36 8.00 6.26
CA ILE A 239 27.78 7.64 6.49
C ILE A 239 28.66 8.89 6.32
N GLU A 240 28.49 9.64 5.25
CA GLU A 240 29.22 10.89 5.07
C GLU A 240 28.98 11.89 6.21
N MET A 241 27.73 11.97 6.70
CA MET A 241 27.44 12.81 7.87
C MET A 241 28.14 12.32 9.13
N MET A 242 28.20 11.00 9.36
CA MET A 242 28.90 10.42 10.51
C MET A 242 30.41 10.65 10.43
N GLU A 243 31.01 10.59 9.25
CA GLU A 243 32.42 10.89 9.04
C GLU A 243 32.75 12.36 9.33
N ARG A 244 31.86 13.28 8.97
CA ARG A 244 32.05 14.72 9.15
C ARG A 244 31.78 15.22 10.57
N TYR A 245 30.73 14.73 11.19
CA TYR A 245 30.22 15.24 12.49
C TYR A 245 30.45 14.28 13.65
N GLY A 246 30.73 13.02 13.36
CA GLY A 246 30.76 11.93 14.33
C GLY A 246 29.39 11.24 14.48
N ALA A 247 29.39 9.92 14.68
CA ALA A 247 28.17 9.13 14.78
C ALA A 247 27.27 9.54 15.94
N ASP A 248 27.86 9.87 17.08
CA ASP A 248 27.11 10.29 18.28
C ASP A 248 26.46 11.65 18.08
N ALA A 249 27.16 12.60 17.43
CA ALA A 249 26.62 13.92 17.12
C ALA A 249 25.39 13.79 16.17
N VAL A 250 25.48 12.97 15.13
CA VAL A 250 24.37 12.74 14.20
C VAL A 250 23.17 12.13 14.93
N ARG A 251 23.38 11.06 15.71
CA ARG A 251 22.32 10.38 16.47
C ARG A 251 21.66 11.28 17.50
N PHE A 252 22.46 12.00 18.29
CA PHE A 252 21.96 12.92 19.32
C PHE A 252 21.15 14.05 18.71
N SER A 253 21.67 14.69 17.64
CA SER A 253 20.98 15.81 16.99
C SER A 253 19.65 15.39 16.41
N LEU A 254 19.55 14.22 15.76
CA LEU A 254 18.27 13.70 15.24
C LEU A 254 17.25 13.52 16.34
N ILE A 255 17.61 12.97 17.50
CA ILE A 255 16.67 12.78 18.61
C ILE A 255 16.34 14.12 19.29
N TYR A 256 17.33 14.95 19.54
CA TYR A 256 17.16 16.23 20.22
C TYR A 256 16.29 17.21 19.44
N LEU A 257 16.42 17.21 18.10
CA LEU A 257 15.70 18.11 17.21
C LEU A 257 14.31 17.58 16.81
N THR A 258 14.01 16.31 17.10
CA THR A 258 12.79 15.65 16.64
C THR A 258 11.60 16.04 17.52
N PRO A 259 10.62 16.80 17.00
CA PRO A 259 9.39 17.11 17.73
C PRO A 259 8.49 15.87 17.77
N THR A 260 7.83 15.61 18.88
CA THR A 260 6.92 14.48 19.00
C THR A 260 5.74 14.59 18.04
N GLY A 261 5.67 13.68 17.08
CA GLY A 261 4.55 13.53 16.14
C GLY A 261 4.42 14.62 15.09
N GLN A 262 5.47 15.38 14.82
CA GLN A 262 5.55 16.31 13.69
C GLN A 262 6.74 15.93 12.83
N ASP A 263 6.69 16.28 11.53
CA ASP A 263 7.83 16.07 10.65
C ASP A 263 8.97 17.01 11.01
N LEU A 264 10.19 16.55 10.83
CA LEU A 264 11.41 17.32 11.05
C LEU A 264 11.95 17.84 9.72
N LEU A 265 12.01 19.16 9.56
CA LEU A 265 12.78 19.77 8.47
C LEU A 265 14.27 19.60 8.79
N PHE A 266 14.92 18.73 8.02
CA PHE A 266 16.32 18.42 8.22
C PHE A 266 17.21 19.53 7.66
N ASP A 267 18.12 20.00 8.52
CA ASP A 267 19.20 20.92 8.17
C ASP A 267 20.52 20.34 8.70
N GLU A 268 21.44 20.02 7.80
CA GLU A 268 22.72 19.41 8.14
C GLU A 268 23.51 20.25 9.15
N LYS A 269 23.40 21.60 9.07
CA LYS A 269 24.09 22.49 10.01
C LYS A 269 23.68 22.26 11.47
N ARG A 270 22.48 21.73 11.71
CA ARG A 270 22.02 21.44 13.06
C ARG A 270 22.70 20.23 13.70
N LEU A 271 23.44 19.44 12.91
CA LEU A 271 24.25 18.34 13.44
C LEU A 271 25.41 18.83 14.32
N GLU A 272 25.84 20.07 14.14
CA GLU A 272 26.81 20.71 15.05
C GLU A 272 26.28 20.82 16.50
N THR A 273 24.97 20.83 16.72
CA THR A 273 24.38 20.87 18.06
C THR A 273 24.66 19.60 18.88
N GLY A 274 24.92 18.50 18.19
CA GLY A 274 25.27 17.23 18.82
C GLY A 274 26.75 17.03 19.10
N ARG A 275 27.57 17.95 18.64
CA ARG A 275 29.02 17.92 18.78
C ARG A 275 29.46 18.65 20.05
#